data_2877a657a54e77e5093ab50b9116c72c
#
_entry.id   2877a657a54e77e5093ab50b9116c72c
#
_cell.length_a   1.000
_cell.length_b   1.000
_cell.length_c   1.000
_cell.angle_alpha   90.00
_cell.angle_beta   90.00
_cell.angle_gamma   90.00
#
_symmetry.space_group_name_H-M   'P 1'
#
loop_
_entity.id
_entity.type
_entity.pdbx_description
1 polymer ?
#
loop_
_entity_poly.entity_id
_entity_poly.type
_entity_poly.pdbx_seq_one_letter_code
_entity_poly.pdbx_strand_id
1 'polypeptide(L)'
;MKTFVILILLVLLAGCKGTLTQGEKEARRQVQAVAGSYRPEGRKPELPALTTSSSLGDFLTYALLNQPQVEAAYFDWLASVERITVARSRPDPQLTFQMDIQQVVTSLMPGLMMSFPGAGKLRAAGAVAAAESQAQYFAFRTACLQSAYAVERAYYQLYFLQEKIRVNRETLTLLTDLAKLARAQNEVGKVTLQDVLRAQIEQDRVETDIASLEDSRGALLAQFKAALGLGADQAAPPVPQRLESTPLDVTSDKLLELALAQNTRLKGMAADVRAADAAIAQAYKARLPDASVGLMADAKMSPTLYRPWSTVAIPLWRDKLAAEVAQAQANKRAGEARLSAEQITLAVVVAEKAFLYREASRTLQLLQDQLLPKQRSSLEVARSGYLAGQIDFFNLTDAEQTLLRFGLDLVEARTQRELSRAELSLIVQGMPPSGAGMGAMAVPATAPTGDMGANGMLPGGSSASRRTKGGM
;
A
#
# COMPACT_ATOMS: atom_id res chain seq x y z
N MET A 1 -31.96 -53.41 -4.77
CA MET A 1 -31.12 -52.60 -5.64
C MET A 1 -31.49 -51.10 -5.62
N LYS A 2 -32.73 -50.71 -5.83
CA LYS A 2 -33.17 -49.30 -5.84
C LYS A 2 -32.84 -48.55 -4.53
N THR A 3 -33.05 -49.17 -3.37
CA THR A 3 -32.73 -48.60 -2.05
C THR A 3 -31.24 -48.39 -1.81
N PHE A 4 -30.40 -49.27 -2.34
CA PHE A 4 -28.93 -49.15 -2.21
C PHE A 4 -28.37 -48.04 -3.09
N VAL A 5 -28.92 -47.80 -4.29
CA VAL A 5 -28.57 -46.69 -5.18
C VAL A 5 -28.98 -45.36 -4.57
N ILE A 6 -30.13 -45.27 -3.94
CA ILE A 6 -30.63 -44.06 -3.25
C ILE A 6 -29.73 -43.74 -2.03
N LEU A 7 -29.30 -44.76 -1.28
CA LEU A 7 -28.40 -44.57 -0.14
C LEU A 7 -27.04 -44.06 -0.57
N ILE A 8 -26.46 -44.60 -1.67
CA ILE A 8 -25.23 -44.10 -2.27
C ILE A 8 -25.40 -42.67 -2.78
N LEU A 9 -26.50 -42.33 -3.40
CA LEU A 9 -26.80 -40.98 -3.88
C LEU A 9 -26.94 -40.00 -2.70
N LEU A 10 -27.57 -40.38 -1.60
CA LEU A 10 -27.64 -39.59 -0.37
C LEU A 10 -26.33 -39.38 0.33
N VAL A 11 -25.44 -40.38 0.33
CA VAL A 11 -24.05 -40.27 0.86
C VAL A 11 -23.18 -39.36 -0.03
N LEU A 12 -23.41 -39.33 -1.35
CA LEU A 12 -22.74 -38.43 -2.27
C LEU A 12 -23.24 -36.98 -2.15
N LEU A 13 -24.50 -36.77 -1.78
CA LEU A 13 -25.12 -35.47 -1.52
C LEU A 13 -24.74 -34.90 -0.14
N ALA A 14 -24.36 -35.72 0.83
CA ALA A 14 -23.77 -35.29 2.09
C ALA A 14 -22.33 -34.84 1.83
N GLY A 15 -22.17 -33.62 1.32
CA GLY A 15 -20.89 -33.03 0.91
C GLY A 15 -19.78 -33.26 1.95
N CYS A 16 -18.78 -34.02 1.57
CA CYS A 16 -17.62 -34.30 2.42
C CYS A 16 -16.86 -33.00 2.70
N LYS A 17 -17.05 -32.39 3.84
CA LYS A 17 -16.15 -31.34 4.33
C LYS A 17 -14.77 -31.95 4.55
N GLY A 18 -13.81 -31.59 3.70
CA GLY A 18 -12.42 -32.03 3.88
C GLY A 18 -11.82 -31.51 5.19
N THR A 19 -10.88 -32.26 5.75
CA THR A 19 -10.17 -31.83 6.97
C THR A 19 -9.31 -30.59 6.69
N LEU A 20 -9.48 -29.54 7.51
CA LEU A 20 -8.71 -28.32 7.42
C LEU A 20 -7.22 -28.59 7.67
N THR A 21 -6.34 -28.05 6.84
CA THR A 21 -4.89 -28.06 7.10
C THR A 21 -4.55 -27.12 8.25
N GLN A 22 -3.39 -27.31 8.88
CA GLN A 22 -2.98 -26.42 9.98
C GLN A 22 -2.83 -24.98 9.53
N GLY A 23 -2.21 -24.73 8.36
CA GLY A 23 -2.06 -23.40 7.79
C GLY A 23 -3.41 -22.73 7.48
N GLU A 24 -4.41 -23.52 7.01
CA GLU A 24 -5.76 -23.00 6.80
C GLU A 24 -6.46 -22.62 8.12
N LYS A 25 -6.32 -23.44 9.16
CA LYS A 25 -6.87 -23.13 10.49
C LYS A 25 -6.29 -21.83 11.04
N GLU A 26 -5.00 -21.64 10.87
CA GLU A 26 -4.30 -20.43 11.33
C GLU A 26 -4.73 -19.20 10.54
N ALA A 27 -4.78 -19.29 9.21
CA ALA A 27 -5.26 -18.21 8.36
C ALA A 27 -6.70 -17.81 8.69
N ARG A 28 -7.60 -18.79 8.90
CA ARG A 28 -9.01 -18.50 9.28
C ARG A 28 -9.11 -17.89 10.68
N ARG A 29 -8.27 -18.29 11.64
CA ARG A 29 -8.22 -17.64 12.97
C ARG A 29 -7.77 -16.19 12.87
N GLN A 30 -6.78 -15.89 12.03
CA GLN A 30 -6.32 -14.52 11.79
C GLN A 30 -7.43 -13.67 11.17
N VAL A 31 -8.16 -14.20 10.18
CA VAL A 31 -9.33 -13.52 9.60
C VAL A 31 -10.38 -13.24 10.67
N GLN A 32 -10.74 -14.21 11.50
CA GLN A 32 -11.73 -14.04 12.57
C GLN A 32 -11.31 -12.96 13.58
N ALA A 33 -10.03 -12.93 13.96
CA ALA A 33 -9.50 -11.92 14.87
C ALA A 33 -9.58 -10.51 14.29
N VAL A 34 -9.25 -10.32 13.02
CA VAL A 34 -9.33 -9.02 12.35
C VAL A 34 -10.78 -8.65 12.05
N ALA A 35 -11.60 -9.59 11.60
CA ALA A 35 -13.01 -9.34 11.29
C ALA A 35 -13.79 -8.82 12.49
N GLY A 36 -13.50 -9.31 13.70
CA GLY A 36 -14.15 -8.87 14.93
C GLY A 36 -13.99 -7.36 15.20
N SER A 37 -12.89 -6.76 14.79
CA SER A 37 -12.64 -5.32 14.96
C SER A 37 -12.88 -4.50 13.69
N TYR A 38 -12.59 -5.06 12.51
CA TYR A 38 -12.64 -4.32 11.24
C TYR A 38 -14.01 -4.41 10.54
N ARG A 39 -14.64 -5.58 10.55
CA ARG A 39 -15.97 -5.84 9.92
C ARG A 39 -16.79 -6.77 10.82
N PRO A 40 -17.26 -6.30 11.99
CA PRO A 40 -18.07 -7.12 12.89
C PRO A 40 -19.31 -7.62 12.13
N GLU A 41 -19.58 -8.92 12.23
CA GLU A 41 -20.68 -9.58 11.52
C GLU A 41 -20.68 -9.39 9.98
N GLY A 42 -19.52 -9.05 9.39
CA GLY A 42 -19.39 -8.78 7.95
C GLY A 42 -19.91 -7.40 7.53
N ARG A 43 -20.32 -6.55 8.45
CA ARG A 43 -20.84 -5.20 8.18
C ARG A 43 -19.79 -4.13 8.44
N LYS A 44 -19.91 -3.02 7.73
CA LYS A 44 -19.10 -1.82 8.01
C LYS A 44 -19.55 -1.26 9.36
N PRO A 45 -18.62 -1.07 10.33
CA PRO A 45 -18.97 -0.47 11.61
C PRO A 45 -19.39 1.00 11.43
N GLU A 46 -20.10 1.55 12.41
CA GLU A 46 -20.41 2.97 12.44
C GLU A 46 -19.12 3.79 12.50
N LEU A 47 -19.05 4.81 11.67
CA LEU A 47 -17.89 5.69 11.61
C LEU A 47 -17.93 6.69 12.78
N PRO A 48 -16.80 6.97 13.44
CA PRO A 48 -16.74 7.99 14.48
C PRO A 48 -17.13 9.36 13.91
N ALA A 49 -17.90 10.12 14.63
CA ALA A 49 -18.24 11.49 14.26
C ALA A 49 -16.99 12.38 14.37
N LEU A 50 -16.59 13.02 13.25
CA LEU A 50 -15.45 13.93 13.23
C LEU A 50 -15.90 15.35 13.55
N THR A 51 -15.18 15.99 14.50
CA THR A 51 -15.38 17.37 14.92
C THR A 51 -14.06 18.13 14.85
N THR A 52 -14.10 19.45 15.00
CA THR A 52 -12.88 20.29 15.04
C THR A 52 -11.99 19.97 16.25
N SER A 53 -12.53 19.32 17.28
CA SER A 53 -11.81 18.88 18.47
C SER A 53 -11.35 17.43 18.43
N SER A 54 -11.67 16.68 17.35
CA SER A 54 -11.25 15.27 17.19
C SER A 54 -9.74 15.15 17.19
N SER A 55 -9.25 14.09 17.85
CA SER A 55 -7.84 13.74 17.91
C SER A 55 -7.35 13.18 16.57
N LEU A 56 -6.04 13.16 16.35
CA LEU A 56 -5.45 12.46 15.19
C LEU A 56 -5.87 10.99 15.17
N GLY A 57 -5.98 10.33 16.35
CA GLY A 57 -6.45 8.96 16.48
C GLY A 57 -7.87 8.74 15.94
N ASP A 58 -8.77 9.71 16.13
CA ASP A 58 -10.14 9.63 15.60
C ASP A 58 -10.15 9.68 14.07
N PHE A 59 -9.35 10.58 13.47
CA PHE A 59 -9.19 10.66 12.02
C PHE A 59 -8.56 9.38 11.44
N LEU A 60 -7.57 8.81 12.12
CA LEU A 60 -6.96 7.53 11.73
C LEU A 60 -7.98 6.39 11.78
N THR A 61 -8.76 6.30 12.85
CA THR A 61 -9.80 5.28 13.00
C THR A 61 -10.86 5.43 11.90
N TYR A 62 -11.32 6.66 11.66
CA TYR A 62 -12.26 6.95 10.59
C TYR A 62 -11.74 6.48 9.23
N ALA A 63 -10.50 6.86 8.89
CA ALA A 63 -9.90 6.50 7.62
C ALA A 63 -9.73 4.98 7.45
N LEU A 64 -9.22 4.29 8.45
CA LEU A 64 -9.04 2.84 8.39
C LEU A 64 -10.35 2.11 8.13
N LEU A 65 -11.47 2.59 8.69
CA LEU A 65 -12.79 1.99 8.50
C LEU A 65 -13.46 2.42 7.20
N ASN A 66 -13.10 3.58 6.63
CA ASN A 66 -13.78 4.16 5.47
C ASN A 66 -12.98 4.06 4.16
N GLN A 67 -11.66 3.87 4.20
CA GLN A 67 -10.80 3.91 3.00
C GLN A 67 -11.03 2.68 2.09
N PRO A 68 -11.49 2.88 0.83
CA PRO A 68 -11.76 1.77 -0.09
C PRO A 68 -10.53 0.91 -0.41
N GLN A 69 -9.32 1.48 -0.41
CA GLN A 69 -8.09 0.72 -0.65
C GLN A 69 -7.80 -0.28 0.47
N VAL A 70 -8.10 0.08 1.72
CA VAL A 70 -7.98 -0.82 2.88
C VAL A 70 -9.02 -1.92 2.79
N GLU A 71 -10.24 -1.57 2.40
CA GLU A 71 -11.34 -2.52 2.21
C GLU A 71 -11.03 -3.53 1.10
N ALA A 72 -10.54 -3.06 -0.05
CA ALA A 72 -10.12 -3.94 -1.15
C ALA A 72 -9.04 -4.92 -0.69
N ALA A 73 -7.99 -4.43 -0.04
CA ALA A 73 -6.91 -5.28 0.47
C ALA A 73 -7.39 -6.31 1.52
N TYR A 74 -8.40 -5.98 2.33
CA TYR A 74 -9.03 -6.91 3.26
C TYR A 74 -9.75 -8.04 2.53
N PHE A 75 -10.55 -7.73 1.51
CA PHE A 75 -11.26 -8.74 0.73
C PHE A 75 -10.33 -9.58 -0.15
N ASP A 76 -9.25 -9.00 -0.68
CA ASP A 76 -8.21 -9.73 -1.40
C ASP A 76 -7.53 -10.76 -0.49
N TRP A 77 -7.22 -10.37 0.75
CA TRP A 77 -6.72 -11.30 1.75
C TRP A 77 -7.76 -12.38 2.08
N LEU A 78 -9.02 -12.03 2.34
CA LEU A 78 -10.08 -12.98 2.61
C LEU A 78 -10.25 -13.98 1.45
N ALA A 79 -10.27 -13.51 0.21
CA ALA A 79 -10.31 -14.36 -0.97
C ALA A 79 -9.12 -15.32 -1.05
N SER A 80 -7.93 -14.87 -0.68
CA SER A 80 -6.72 -15.72 -0.65
C SER A 80 -6.82 -16.84 0.39
N VAL A 81 -7.48 -16.59 1.52
CA VAL A 81 -7.72 -17.61 2.56
C VAL A 81 -8.73 -18.67 2.06
N GLU A 82 -9.80 -18.26 1.36
CA GLU A 82 -10.73 -19.22 0.75
C GLU A 82 -10.07 -20.03 -0.36
N ARG A 83 -9.12 -19.46 -1.09
CA ARG A 83 -8.33 -20.17 -2.11
C ARG A 83 -7.55 -21.36 -1.54
N ILE A 84 -7.20 -21.36 -0.23
CA ILE A 84 -6.56 -22.52 0.42
C ILE A 84 -7.48 -23.73 0.36
N THR A 85 -8.77 -23.54 0.64
CA THR A 85 -9.78 -24.62 0.55
C THR A 85 -9.89 -25.14 -0.87
N VAL A 86 -9.93 -24.25 -1.87
CA VAL A 86 -9.99 -24.65 -3.29
C VAL A 86 -8.76 -25.46 -3.68
N ALA A 87 -7.54 -24.96 -3.31
CA ALA A 87 -6.29 -25.60 -3.68
C ALA A 87 -6.10 -27.02 -3.08
N ARG A 88 -6.64 -27.27 -1.89
CA ARG A 88 -6.58 -28.60 -1.22
C ARG A 88 -7.73 -29.52 -1.57
N SER A 89 -8.78 -29.02 -2.21
CA SER A 89 -9.96 -29.79 -2.54
C SER A 89 -9.69 -30.76 -3.68
N ARG A 90 -10.41 -31.88 -3.66
CA ARG A 90 -10.38 -32.83 -4.78
C ARG A 90 -11.13 -32.22 -5.97
N PRO A 91 -10.70 -32.57 -7.22
CA PRO A 91 -11.51 -32.26 -8.40
C PRO A 91 -12.93 -32.81 -8.28
N ASP A 92 -13.88 -32.07 -8.84
CA ASP A 92 -15.28 -32.47 -8.83
C ASP A 92 -15.52 -33.77 -9.63
N PRO A 93 -16.49 -34.61 -9.25
CA PRO A 93 -16.92 -35.73 -10.06
C PRO A 93 -17.43 -35.26 -11.41
N GLN A 94 -17.04 -35.94 -12.46
CA GLN A 94 -17.42 -35.63 -13.85
C GLN A 94 -18.44 -36.63 -14.36
N LEU A 95 -19.53 -36.14 -14.92
CA LEU A 95 -20.46 -36.94 -15.73
C LEU A 95 -19.86 -37.15 -17.12
N THR A 96 -19.76 -38.39 -17.53
CA THR A 96 -19.25 -38.77 -18.84
C THR A 96 -20.37 -39.41 -19.66
N PHE A 97 -20.41 -39.13 -20.95
CA PHE A 97 -21.33 -39.73 -21.89
C PHE A 97 -20.55 -40.27 -23.06
N GLN A 98 -20.75 -41.56 -23.33
CA GLN A 98 -20.18 -42.20 -24.51
C GLN A 98 -21.31 -42.78 -25.33
N MET A 99 -21.26 -42.58 -26.64
CA MET A 99 -22.25 -43.13 -27.58
C MET A 99 -21.50 -43.80 -28.72
N ASP A 100 -21.95 -45.01 -29.07
CA ASP A 100 -21.51 -45.67 -30.28
C ASP A 100 -22.57 -45.50 -31.38
N ILE A 101 -22.17 -44.91 -32.49
CA ILE A 101 -23.06 -44.59 -33.60
C ILE A 101 -22.55 -45.34 -34.86
N GLN A 102 -23.39 -46.23 -35.39
CA GLN A 102 -23.13 -46.79 -36.73
C GLN A 102 -24.14 -46.17 -37.72
N GLN A 103 -25.19 -46.82 -38.10
CA GLN A 103 -26.33 -46.20 -38.81
C GLN A 103 -27.39 -45.65 -37.85
N VAL A 104 -27.43 -46.19 -36.64
CA VAL A 104 -28.25 -45.76 -35.52
C VAL A 104 -27.39 -45.73 -34.25
N VAL A 105 -27.86 -45.09 -33.22
CA VAL A 105 -27.17 -45.13 -31.91
C VAL A 105 -27.27 -46.55 -31.36
N THR A 106 -26.12 -47.27 -31.36
CA THR A 106 -26.08 -48.69 -30.92
C THR A 106 -25.85 -48.82 -29.42
N SER A 107 -25.16 -47.84 -28.79
CA SER A 107 -24.90 -47.82 -27.39
C SER A 107 -25.04 -46.39 -26.84
N LEU A 108 -25.55 -46.26 -25.63
CA LEU A 108 -25.58 -45.02 -24.88
C LEU A 108 -25.09 -45.30 -23.45
N MET A 109 -23.94 -44.78 -23.11
CA MET A 109 -23.26 -45.08 -21.85
C MET A 109 -23.05 -43.81 -21.01
N PRO A 110 -24.06 -43.40 -20.22
CA PRO A 110 -23.80 -42.41 -19.15
C PRO A 110 -22.90 -43.05 -18.09
N GLY A 111 -21.99 -42.22 -17.57
CA GLY A 111 -21.03 -42.62 -16.55
C GLY A 111 -20.67 -41.53 -15.58
N LEU A 112 -20.00 -41.91 -14.50
CA LEU A 112 -19.47 -41.02 -13.51
C LEU A 112 -17.96 -41.28 -13.36
N MET A 113 -17.14 -40.25 -13.37
CA MET A 113 -15.71 -40.32 -13.18
C MET A 113 -15.27 -39.50 -11.97
N MET A 114 -14.41 -40.06 -11.14
CA MET A 114 -13.74 -39.36 -10.03
C MET A 114 -12.24 -39.39 -10.21
N SER A 115 -11.61 -38.21 -10.05
CA SER A 115 -10.16 -38.06 -10.16
C SER A 115 -9.52 -38.01 -8.78
N PHE A 116 -8.41 -38.70 -8.63
CA PHE A 116 -7.62 -38.81 -7.41
C PHE A 116 -6.18 -38.35 -7.71
N PRO A 117 -5.86 -37.06 -7.47
CA PRO A 117 -4.50 -36.57 -7.60
C PRO A 117 -3.52 -37.37 -6.71
N GLY A 118 -2.30 -37.52 -7.19
CA GLY A 118 -1.26 -38.27 -6.51
C GLY A 118 -1.03 -37.86 -5.06
N ALA A 119 -0.55 -38.80 -4.26
CA ALA A 119 -0.45 -38.63 -2.80
C ALA A 119 0.31 -37.36 -2.40
N GLY A 120 -0.37 -36.48 -1.65
CA GLY A 120 0.20 -35.23 -1.15
C GLY A 120 0.23 -34.07 -2.12
N LYS A 121 -0.19 -34.19 -3.40
CA LYS A 121 -0.29 -33.06 -4.35
C LYS A 121 -1.23 -31.96 -3.83
N LEU A 122 -2.43 -32.33 -3.41
CA LEU A 122 -3.40 -31.39 -2.86
C LEU A 122 -2.94 -30.75 -1.55
N ARG A 123 -2.23 -31.51 -0.71
CA ARG A 123 -1.63 -30.97 0.52
C ARG A 123 -0.53 -29.95 0.19
N ALA A 124 0.31 -30.22 -0.79
CA ALA A 124 1.36 -29.30 -1.23
C ALA A 124 0.75 -28.04 -1.87
N ALA A 125 -0.27 -28.17 -2.71
CA ALA A 125 -0.99 -27.03 -3.28
C ALA A 125 -1.63 -26.16 -2.17
N GLY A 126 -2.27 -26.79 -1.18
CA GLY A 126 -2.81 -26.07 -0.02
C GLY A 126 -1.74 -25.37 0.83
N ALA A 127 -0.53 -25.91 0.91
CA ALA A 127 0.59 -25.29 1.62
C ALA A 127 1.11 -24.03 0.89
N VAL A 128 1.20 -24.08 -0.45
CA VAL A 128 1.52 -22.91 -1.27
C VAL A 128 0.47 -21.83 -1.06
N ALA A 129 -0.81 -22.15 -1.22
CA ALA A 129 -1.91 -21.21 -1.05
C ALA A 129 -1.95 -20.60 0.37
N ALA A 130 -1.60 -21.38 1.40
CA ALA A 130 -1.53 -20.88 2.78
C ALA A 130 -0.37 -19.87 2.96
N ALA A 131 0.78 -20.12 2.35
CA ALA A 131 1.90 -19.16 2.39
C ALA A 131 1.60 -17.90 1.58
N GLU A 132 0.95 -18.01 0.41
CA GLU A 132 0.46 -16.88 -0.38
C GLU A 132 -0.56 -16.04 0.42
N SER A 133 -1.48 -16.68 1.15
CA SER A 133 -2.45 -15.95 1.97
C SER A 133 -1.80 -15.17 3.10
N GLN A 134 -0.68 -15.67 3.63
CA GLN A 134 0.12 -14.93 4.61
C GLN A 134 0.78 -13.68 4.00
N ALA A 135 1.23 -13.74 2.75
CA ALA A 135 1.72 -12.56 2.04
C ALA A 135 0.61 -11.52 1.84
N GLN A 136 -0.60 -11.95 1.46
CA GLN A 136 -1.77 -11.08 1.33
C GLN A 136 -2.20 -10.45 2.67
N TYR A 137 -2.06 -11.16 3.79
CA TYR A 137 -2.26 -10.57 5.12
C TYR A 137 -1.32 -9.39 5.37
N PHE A 138 -0.04 -9.53 5.03
CA PHE A 138 0.90 -8.42 5.16
C PHE A 138 0.66 -7.30 4.16
N ALA A 139 0.14 -7.60 2.95
CA ALA A 139 -0.31 -6.61 2.00
C ALA A 139 -1.49 -5.78 2.56
N PHE A 140 -2.49 -6.43 3.17
CA PHE A 140 -3.57 -5.74 3.89
C PHE A 140 -3.03 -4.83 5.00
N ARG A 141 -2.12 -5.33 5.84
CA ARG A 141 -1.50 -4.51 6.89
C ARG A 141 -0.74 -3.31 6.33
N THR A 142 -0.06 -3.49 5.21
CA THR A 142 0.64 -2.41 4.51
C THR A 142 -0.36 -1.35 4.00
N ALA A 143 -1.49 -1.75 3.44
CA ALA A 143 -2.56 -0.83 3.03
C ALA A 143 -3.13 -0.02 4.22
N CYS A 144 -3.32 -0.64 5.38
CA CYS A 144 -3.70 0.06 6.61
C CYS A 144 -2.69 1.14 7.01
N LEU A 145 -1.39 0.79 7.00
CA LEU A 145 -0.32 1.73 7.36
C LEU A 145 -0.19 2.87 6.35
N GLN A 146 -0.34 2.59 5.05
CA GLN A 146 -0.34 3.60 4.00
C GLN A 146 -1.50 4.59 4.17
N SER A 147 -2.69 4.08 4.47
CA SER A 147 -3.85 4.92 4.77
C SER A 147 -3.61 5.80 5.99
N ALA A 148 -3.07 5.23 7.07
CA ALA A 148 -2.74 5.97 8.29
C ALA A 148 -1.74 7.11 8.01
N TYR A 149 -0.67 6.82 7.27
CA TYR A 149 0.31 7.84 6.89
C TYR A 149 -0.28 8.94 6.00
N ALA A 150 -1.12 8.57 5.03
CA ALA A 150 -1.77 9.56 4.17
C ALA A 150 -2.61 10.56 5.00
N VAL A 151 -3.29 10.05 6.03
CA VAL A 151 -4.04 10.89 6.98
C VAL A 151 -3.11 11.77 7.81
N GLU A 152 -2.08 11.19 8.44
CA GLU A 152 -1.11 11.95 9.24
C GLU A 152 -0.46 13.07 8.42
N ARG A 153 -0.03 12.75 7.20
CA ARG A 153 0.58 13.73 6.29
C ARG A 153 -0.38 14.88 5.97
N ALA A 154 -1.60 14.59 5.56
CA ALA A 154 -2.59 15.60 5.21
C ALA A 154 -3.02 16.42 6.45
N TYR A 155 -3.14 15.77 7.61
CA TYR A 155 -3.43 16.39 8.89
C TYR A 155 -2.36 17.45 9.24
N TYR A 156 -1.09 17.08 9.22
CA TYR A 156 0.00 18.01 9.53
C TYR A 156 0.11 19.12 8.48
N GLN A 157 -0.03 18.80 7.20
CA GLN A 157 0.01 19.82 6.14
C GLN A 157 -1.09 20.88 6.29
N LEU A 158 -2.32 20.47 6.63
CA LEU A 158 -3.43 21.41 6.90
C LEU A 158 -3.19 22.24 8.15
N TYR A 159 -2.75 21.61 9.24
CA TYR A 159 -2.44 22.30 10.49
C TYR A 159 -1.38 23.38 10.28
N PHE A 160 -0.28 23.02 9.65
CA PHE A 160 0.83 23.95 9.43
C PHE A 160 0.54 25.01 8.36
N LEU A 161 -0.35 24.74 7.40
CA LEU A 161 -0.84 25.78 6.52
C LEU A 161 -1.55 26.89 7.33
N GLN A 162 -2.39 26.52 8.29
CA GLN A 162 -3.06 27.52 9.15
C GLN A 162 -2.05 28.32 9.98
N GLU A 163 -1.01 27.65 10.49
CA GLU A 163 0.07 28.33 11.22
C GLU A 163 0.84 29.31 10.33
N LYS A 164 1.14 28.94 9.07
CA LYS A 164 1.77 29.85 8.12
C LYS A 164 0.87 31.09 7.85
N ILE A 165 -0.41 30.87 7.64
CA ILE A 165 -1.36 31.97 7.45
C ILE A 165 -1.42 32.85 8.70
N ARG A 166 -1.43 32.28 9.91
CA ARG A 166 -1.42 33.03 11.17
C ARG A 166 -0.17 33.91 11.29
N VAL A 167 1.01 33.35 11.06
CA VAL A 167 2.27 34.11 11.11
C VAL A 167 2.28 35.26 10.10
N ASN A 168 1.85 35.03 8.88
CA ASN A 168 1.75 36.09 7.86
C ASN A 168 0.76 37.19 8.24
N ARG A 169 -0.42 36.85 8.81
CA ARG A 169 -1.41 37.82 9.26
C ARG A 169 -0.91 38.68 10.44
N GLU A 170 -0.20 38.06 11.40
CA GLU A 170 0.45 38.80 12.48
C GLU A 170 1.49 39.78 11.94
N THR A 171 2.30 39.35 10.99
CA THR A 171 3.27 40.23 10.31
C THR A 171 2.60 41.35 9.51
N LEU A 172 1.51 41.04 8.79
CA LEU A 172 0.74 42.07 8.06
C LEU A 172 0.22 43.18 9.02
N THR A 173 -0.23 42.78 10.22
CA THR A 173 -0.65 43.74 11.22
C THR A 173 0.49 44.68 11.65
N LEU A 174 1.68 44.09 11.92
CA LEU A 174 2.88 44.87 12.27
C LEU A 174 3.30 45.81 11.11
N LEU A 175 3.35 45.31 9.88
CA LEU A 175 3.67 46.10 8.68
C LEU A 175 2.66 47.25 8.46
N THR A 176 1.38 47.00 8.74
CA THR A 176 0.36 48.03 8.66
C THR A 176 0.61 49.17 9.65
N ASP A 177 1.01 48.85 10.87
CA ASP A 177 1.34 49.87 11.86
C ASP A 177 2.64 50.60 11.53
N LEU A 178 3.64 49.92 10.96
CA LEU A 178 4.87 50.56 10.47
C LEU A 178 4.60 51.48 9.28
N ALA A 179 3.74 51.09 8.35
CA ALA A 179 3.37 51.94 7.20
C ALA A 179 2.65 53.21 7.66
N LYS A 180 1.74 53.13 8.66
CA LYS A 180 1.10 54.30 9.28
C LYS A 180 2.15 55.19 9.93
N LEU A 181 3.08 54.61 10.68
CA LEU A 181 4.16 55.36 11.33
C LEU A 181 5.06 56.06 10.30
N ALA A 182 5.50 55.36 9.25
CA ALA A 182 6.29 55.92 8.15
C ALA A 182 5.59 57.11 7.47
N ARG A 183 4.27 56.98 7.23
CA ARG A 183 3.46 58.04 6.64
C ARG A 183 3.41 59.28 7.56
N ALA A 184 3.14 59.11 8.86
CA ALA A 184 3.12 60.18 9.82
C ALA A 184 4.51 60.87 9.97
N GLN A 185 5.59 60.12 9.94
CA GLN A 185 6.93 60.67 9.95
C GLN A 185 7.29 61.39 8.65
N ASN A 186 6.80 60.97 7.50
CA ASN A 186 6.97 61.65 6.22
C ASN A 186 6.23 62.98 6.17
N GLU A 187 5.02 63.06 6.71
CA GLU A 187 4.24 64.30 6.80
C GLU A 187 4.94 65.42 7.59
N VAL A 188 5.77 65.04 8.57
CA VAL A 188 6.60 65.95 9.36
C VAL A 188 8.05 66.10 8.83
N GLY A 189 8.34 65.49 7.65
CA GLY A 189 9.61 65.61 6.97
C GLY A 189 10.77 64.83 7.57
N LYS A 190 10.49 63.85 8.47
CA LYS A 190 11.51 63.04 9.14
C LYS A 190 11.96 61.81 8.35
N VAL A 191 11.15 61.33 7.43
CA VAL A 191 11.48 60.19 6.56
C VAL A 191 11.10 60.48 5.12
N THR A 192 11.66 59.74 4.18
CA THR A 192 11.42 59.94 2.74
C THR A 192 10.12 59.26 2.27
N LEU A 193 9.57 59.74 1.15
CA LEU A 193 8.47 59.04 0.49
C LEU A 193 8.88 57.62 0.09
N GLN A 194 10.16 57.36 -0.20
CA GLN A 194 10.68 56.03 -0.50
C GLN A 194 10.46 55.06 0.64
N ASP A 195 10.57 55.46 1.89
CA ASP A 195 10.34 54.63 3.05
C ASP A 195 8.88 54.25 3.19
N VAL A 196 7.96 55.18 2.92
CA VAL A 196 6.51 54.92 2.88
C VAL A 196 6.15 53.90 1.80
N LEU A 197 6.68 54.08 0.57
CA LEU A 197 6.45 53.15 -0.53
C LEU A 197 7.02 51.75 -0.25
N ARG A 198 8.19 51.69 0.38
CA ARG A 198 8.77 50.40 0.78
C ARG A 198 7.87 49.66 1.78
N ALA A 199 7.31 50.36 2.78
CA ALA A 199 6.38 49.75 3.70
C ALA A 199 5.12 49.22 2.99
N GLN A 200 4.60 49.94 2.02
CA GLN A 200 3.45 49.50 1.22
C GLN A 200 3.78 48.27 0.35
N ILE A 201 4.94 48.25 -0.30
CA ILE A 201 5.39 47.11 -1.10
C ILE A 201 5.46 45.85 -0.26
N GLU A 202 5.99 45.93 0.96
CA GLU A 202 6.05 44.76 1.86
C GLU A 202 4.65 44.34 2.34
N GLN A 203 3.74 45.24 2.56
CA GLN A 203 2.32 44.90 2.85
C GLN A 203 1.69 44.14 1.69
N ASP A 204 1.75 44.69 0.47
CA ASP A 204 1.18 44.09 -0.74
C ASP A 204 1.71 42.68 -0.99
N ARG A 205 3.02 42.51 -0.73
CA ARG A 205 3.69 41.20 -0.83
C ARG A 205 3.12 40.19 0.18
N VAL A 206 3.04 40.54 1.45
CA VAL A 206 2.51 39.64 2.49
C VAL A 206 1.02 39.35 2.28
N GLU A 207 0.23 40.33 1.81
CA GLU A 207 -1.18 40.11 1.43
C GLU A 207 -1.29 39.10 0.28
N THR A 208 -0.43 39.21 -0.74
CA THR A 208 -0.37 38.24 -1.85
C THR A 208 0.02 36.85 -1.38
N ASP A 209 0.99 36.76 -0.45
CA ASP A 209 1.44 35.49 0.14
C ASP A 209 0.29 34.83 0.93
N ILE A 210 -0.48 35.62 1.71
CA ILE A 210 -1.66 35.13 2.43
C ILE A 210 -2.70 34.57 1.44
N ALA A 211 -3.03 35.33 0.38
CA ALA A 211 -3.99 34.89 -0.64
C ALA A 211 -3.55 33.57 -1.29
N SER A 212 -2.27 33.45 -1.64
CA SER A 212 -1.70 32.22 -2.22
C SER A 212 -1.77 31.03 -1.27
N LEU A 213 -1.53 31.25 0.03
CA LEU A 213 -1.67 30.22 1.06
C LEU A 213 -3.14 29.79 1.24
N GLU A 214 -4.06 30.75 1.22
CA GLU A 214 -5.51 30.48 1.32
C GLU A 214 -6.02 29.67 0.11
N ASP A 215 -5.57 30.02 -1.09
CA ASP A 215 -5.89 29.25 -2.30
C ASP A 215 -5.37 27.81 -2.24
N SER A 216 -4.16 27.59 -1.68
CA SER A 216 -3.59 26.26 -1.51
C SER A 216 -4.40 25.35 -0.58
N ARG A 217 -5.22 25.94 0.29
CA ARG A 217 -6.09 25.23 1.24
C ARG A 217 -7.06 24.27 0.56
N GLY A 218 -7.61 24.68 -0.60
CA GLY A 218 -8.53 23.84 -1.37
C GLY A 218 -7.90 22.52 -1.80
N ALA A 219 -6.68 22.57 -2.29
CA ALA A 219 -5.93 21.37 -2.70
C ALA A 219 -5.59 20.45 -1.51
N LEU A 220 -5.16 21.02 -0.38
CA LEU A 220 -4.85 20.23 0.84
C LEU A 220 -6.12 19.61 1.46
N LEU A 221 -7.25 20.31 1.43
CA LEU A 221 -8.54 19.75 1.87
C LEU A 221 -8.96 18.57 0.97
N ALA A 222 -8.76 18.68 -0.35
CA ALA A 222 -9.04 17.58 -1.26
C ALA A 222 -8.15 16.36 -0.97
N GLN A 223 -6.86 16.57 -0.68
CA GLN A 223 -5.95 15.48 -0.26
C GLN A 223 -6.39 14.86 1.08
N PHE A 224 -6.83 15.67 2.04
CA PHE A 224 -7.31 15.17 3.32
C PHE A 224 -8.62 14.39 3.18
N LYS A 225 -9.57 14.85 2.35
CA LYS A 225 -10.77 14.09 1.98
C LYS A 225 -10.41 12.73 1.38
N ALA A 226 -9.49 12.71 0.41
CA ALA A 226 -9.03 11.48 -0.22
C ALA A 226 -8.37 10.52 0.78
N ALA A 227 -7.55 11.04 1.71
CA ALA A 227 -6.94 10.23 2.76
C ALA A 227 -7.96 9.61 3.71
N LEU A 228 -9.08 10.30 3.98
CA LEU A 228 -10.20 9.79 4.79
C LEU A 228 -11.15 8.86 4.02
N GLY A 229 -10.91 8.64 2.73
CA GLY A 229 -11.79 7.85 1.88
C GLY A 229 -13.12 8.54 1.56
N LEU A 230 -13.16 9.87 1.62
CA LEU A 230 -14.33 10.68 1.27
C LEU A 230 -14.36 11.00 -0.22
N GLY A 231 -15.51 10.87 -0.84
CA GLY A 231 -15.73 11.24 -2.24
C GLY A 231 -15.68 12.78 -2.46
N ALA A 232 -15.52 13.18 -3.71
CA ALA A 232 -15.43 14.61 -4.07
C ALA A 232 -16.71 15.38 -3.71
N ASP A 233 -17.86 14.74 -3.79
CA ASP A 233 -19.20 15.24 -3.51
C ASP A 233 -19.56 15.32 -2.01
N GLN A 234 -18.82 14.61 -1.16
CA GLN A 234 -19.07 14.61 0.27
C GLN A 234 -18.59 15.92 0.93
N ALA A 235 -19.16 16.26 2.08
CA ALA A 235 -18.77 17.43 2.84
C ALA A 235 -17.28 17.41 3.23
N ALA A 236 -16.67 18.60 3.31
CA ALA A 236 -15.30 18.71 3.79
C ALA A 236 -15.20 18.28 5.26
N PRO A 237 -14.20 17.48 5.64
CA PRO A 237 -13.98 17.12 7.02
C PRO A 237 -13.57 18.37 7.85
N PRO A 238 -13.80 18.36 9.16
CA PRO A 238 -13.34 19.44 10.02
C PRO A 238 -11.82 19.56 9.94
N VAL A 239 -11.32 20.81 9.93
CA VAL A 239 -9.88 21.06 9.85
C VAL A 239 -9.27 20.89 11.23
N PRO A 240 -8.12 20.18 11.36
CA PRO A 240 -7.44 19.95 12.61
C PRO A 240 -7.01 21.27 13.30
N GLN A 241 -7.31 21.41 14.58
CA GLN A 241 -6.91 22.59 15.36
C GLN A 241 -5.84 22.27 16.42
N ARG A 242 -5.52 20.98 16.62
CA ARG A 242 -4.54 20.54 17.62
C ARG A 242 -3.32 19.96 16.95
N LEU A 243 -2.15 20.30 17.50
CA LEU A 243 -0.90 19.65 17.17
C LEU A 243 -0.65 18.54 18.21
N GLU A 244 -0.75 17.29 17.75
CA GLU A 244 -0.31 16.15 18.56
C GLU A 244 1.10 15.76 18.11
N SER A 245 2.07 16.06 18.95
CA SER A 245 3.46 15.77 18.70
C SER A 245 4.02 14.89 19.81
N THR A 246 4.57 13.75 19.46
CA THR A 246 5.27 12.89 20.40
C THR A 246 6.74 12.85 20.01
N PRO A 247 7.67 13.29 20.88
CA PRO A 247 9.08 13.19 20.58
C PRO A 247 9.51 11.75 20.30
N LEU A 248 10.38 11.56 19.32
CA LEU A 248 10.99 10.27 19.04
C LEU A 248 12.32 10.19 19.80
N ASP A 249 12.30 9.49 20.92
CA ASP A 249 13.48 9.28 21.78
C ASP A 249 14.08 7.87 21.52
N VAL A 250 14.46 7.63 20.26
CA VAL A 250 15.01 6.33 19.83
C VAL A 250 16.26 6.58 18.97
N THR A 251 17.33 5.83 19.25
CA THR A 251 18.55 5.90 18.47
C THR A 251 18.38 5.32 17.06
N SER A 252 19.20 5.79 16.10
CA SER A 252 19.14 5.32 14.71
C SER A 252 19.33 3.80 14.58
N ASP A 253 20.23 3.22 15.37
CA ASP A 253 20.52 1.79 15.36
C ASP A 253 19.32 0.99 15.85
N LYS A 254 18.65 1.48 16.89
CA LYS A 254 17.42 0.85 17.41
C LYS A 254 16.25 0.97 16.43
N LEU A 255 16.14 2.11 15.73
CA LEU A 255 15.14 2.28 14.65
C LEU A 255 15.38 1.28 13.52
N LEU A 256 16.63 1.06 13.11
CA LEU A 256 16.96 0.08 12.08
C LEU A 256 16.64 -1.35 12.54
N GLU A 257 17.02 -1.71 13.77
CA GLU A 257 16.69 -3.02 14.35
C GLU A 257 15.18 -3.26 14.35
N LEU A 258 14.40 -2.27 14.82
CA LEU A 258 12.93 -2.36 14.84
C LEU A 258 12.34 -2.44 13.42
N ALA A 259 12.88 -1.66 12.48
CA ALA A 259 12.44 -1.69 11.09
C ALA A 259 12.67 -3.07 10.46
N LEU A 260 13.85 -3.64 10.61
CA LEU A 260 14.17 -4.98 10.10
C LEU A 260 13.29 -6.07 10.73
N ALA A 261 12.94 -5.93 12.01
CA ALA A 261 12.13 -6.90 12.73
C ALA A 261 10.61 -6.77 12.46
N GLN A 262 10.10 -5.53 12.30
CA GLN A 262 8.66 -5.27 12.32
C GLN A 262 8.08 -4.89 10.97
N ASN A 263 8.91 -4.46 10.01
CA ASN A 263 8.44 -3.99 8.71
C ASN A 263 7.51 -5.00 8.02
N THR A 264 6.27 -4.59 7.74
CA THR A 264 5.24 -5.46 7.16
C THR A 264 5.56 -5.87 5.73
N ARG A 265 6.25 -5.02 4.96
CA ARG A 265 6.68 -5.34 3.60
C ARG A 265 7.75 -6.44 3.60
N LEU A 266 8.75 -6.34 4.47
CA LEU A 266 9.74 -7.42 4.64
C LEU A 266 9.09 -8.72 5.07
N LYS A 267 8.11 -8.67 5.99
CA LYS A 267 7.34 -9.86 6.40
C LYS A 267 6.52 -10.44 5.25
N GLY A 268 5.95 -9.60 4.39
CA GLY A 268 5.27 -10.01 3.17
C GLY A 268 6.21 -10.73 2.21
N MET A 269 7.35 -10.13 1.89
CA MET A 269 8.37 -10.74 1.03
C MET A 269 8.94 -12.05 1.61
N ALA A 270 9.10 -12.12 2.93
CA ALA A 270 9.49 -13.37 3.60
C ALA A 270 8.37 -14.44 3.51
N ALA A 271 7.11 -14.05 3.46
CA ALA A 271 6.00 -14.96 3.19
C ALA A 271 6.01 -15.44 1.72
N ASP A 272 6.33 -14.58 0.77
CA ASP A 272 6.51 -14.95 -0.64
C ASP A 272 7.66 -15.95 -0.82
N VAL A 273 8.78 -15.78 -0.10
CA VAL A 273 9.87 -16.76 -0.10
C VAL A 273 9.40 -18.11 0.46
N ARG A 274 8.57 -18.11 1.52
CA ARG A 274 7.97 -19.36 2.04
C ARG A 274 7.01 -20.00 1.04
N ALA A 275 6.24 -19.21 0.30
CA ALA A 275 5.37 -19.71 -0.76
C ALA A 275 6.19 -20.34 -1.89
N ALA A 276 7.31 -19.73 -2.29
CA ALA A 276 8.23 -20.28 -3.28
C ALA A 276 8.89 -21.58 -2.77
N ASP A 277 9.21 -21.67 -1.48
CA ASP A 277 9.72 -22.91 -0.87
C ASP A 277 8.66 -24.03 -0.89
N ALA A 278 7.43 -23.73 -0.52
CA ALA A 278 6.31 -24.66 -0.64
C ALA A 278 6.05 -25.09 -2.10
N ALA A 279 6.26 -24.20 -3.07
CA ALA A 279 6.13 -24.49 -4.49
C ALA A 279 7.20 -25.51 -4.98
N ILE A 280 8.41 -25.49 -4.40
CA ILE A 280 9.42 -26.54 -4.65
C ILE A 280 8.89 -27.91 -4.21
N ALA A 281 8.31 -28.00 -3.01
CA ALA A 281 7.72 -29.24 -2.52
C ALA A 281 6.55 -29.70 -3.40
N GLN A 282 5.75 -28.77 -3.93
CA GLN A 282 4.68 -29.06 -4.88
C GLN A 282 5.23 -29.61 -6.21
N ALA A 283 6.30 -29.01 -6.77
CA ALA A 283 6.95 -29.46 -7.98
C ALA A 283 7.53 -30.87 -7.84
N TYR A 284 8.09 -31.20 -6.68
CA TYR A 284 8.51 -32.59 -6.40
C TYR A 284 7.33 -33.57 -6.37
N LYS A 285 6.14 -33.15 -5.90
CA LYS A 285 4.95 -34.01 -5.89
C LYS A 285 4.36 -34.19 -7.30
N ALA A 286 4.63 -33.32 -8.25
CA ALA A 286 4.22 -33.49 -9.64
C ALA A 286 4.71 -34.82 -10.27
N ARG A 287 5.78 -35.41 -9.74
CA ARG A 287 6.33 -36.70 -10.16
C ARG A 287 5.44 -37.91 -9.81
N LEU A 288 4.46 -37.73 -8.93
CA LEU A 288 3.55 -38.79 -8.53
C LEU A 288 2.43 -38.97 -9.57
N PRO A 289 2.01 -40.21 -9.87
CA PRO A 289 0.94 -40.46 -10.80
C PRO A 289 -0.41 -40.00 -10.24
N ASP A 290 -1.32 -39.56 -11.13
CA ASP A 290 -2.71 -39.28 -10.83
C ASP A 290 -3.57 -40.46 -11.30
N ALA A 291 -4.58 -40.84 -10.55
CA ALA A 291 -5.51 -41.89 -10.90
C ALA A 291 -6.94 -41.34 -11.08
N SER A 292 -7.69 -41.90 -12.02
CA SER A 292 -9.13 -41.64 -12.13
C SER A 292 -9.86 -42.99 -12.20
N VAL A 293 -11.01 -43.05 -11.56
CA VAL A 293 -11.89 -44.22 -11.53
C VAL A 293 -13.26 -43.80 -12.02
N GLY A 294 -13.84 -44.58 -12.93
CA GLY A 294 -15.17 -44.31 -13.47
C GLY A 294 -16.02 -45.58 -13.56
N LEU A 295 -17.29 -45.36 -13.64
CA LEU A 295 -18.29 -46.39 -13.89
C LEU A 295 -19.24 -45.88 -14.97
N MET A 296 -19.41 -46.63 -16.04
CA MET A 296 -20.40 -46.37 -17.10
C MET A 296 -21.45 -47.48 -17.10
N ALA A 297 -22.66 -47.14 -17.49
CA ALA A 297 -23.77 -48.10 -17.66
C ALA A 297 -24.30 -48.01 -19.09
N ASP A 298 -24.31 -49.11 -19.83
CA ASP A 298 -24.92 -49.16 -21.16
C ASP A 298 -26.44 -49.24 -21.02
N ALA A 299 -27.09 -48.13 -21.28
CA ALA A 299 -28.55 -47.99 -21.12
C ALA A 299 -29.39 -48.71 -22.21
N LYS A 300 -28.73 -49.09 -23.33
CA LYS A 300 -29.42 -49.83 -24.41
C LYS A 300 -29.28 -51.35 -24.34
N MET A 301 -28.46 -51.87 -23.44
CA MET A 301 -28.34 -53.31 -23.22
C MET A 301 -29.32 -53.82 -22.17
N SER A 302 -29.96 -54.96 -22.44
CA SER A 302 -30.84 -55.66 -21.47
C SER A 302 -30.31 -57.07 -21.25
N PRO A 303 -29.83 -57.44 -20.07
CA PRO A 303 -29.69 -56.58 -18.86
C PRO A 303 -28.66 -55.47 -19.03
N THR A 304 -28.83 -54.34 -18.30
CA THR A 304 -27.90 -53.21 -18.31
C THR A 304 -26.47 -53.66 -17.99
N LEU A 305 -25.53 -53.37 -18.87
CA LEU A 305 -24.13 -53.73 -18.69
C LEU A 305 -23.40 -52.59 -18.00
N TYR A 306 -22.73 -52.87 -16.87
CA TYR A 306 -21.88 -51.92 -16.14
C TYR A 306 -20.44 -52.12 -16.55
N ARG A 307 -19.74 -51.01 -16.90
CA ARG A 307 -18.35 -51.00 -17.31
C ARG A 307 -17.53 -50.13 -16.34
N PRO A 308 -16.90 -50.70 -15.31
CA PRO A 308 -15.91 -50.00 -14.52
C PRO A 308 -14.66 -49.79 -15.36
N TRP A 309 -14.03 -48.61 -15.21
CA TRP A 309 -12.77 -48.29 -15.85
C TRP A 309 -11.91 -47.45 -14.95
N SER A 310 -10.61 -47.46 -15.18
CA SER A 310 -9.65 -46.64 -14.45
C SER A 310 -8.57 -46.17 -15.39
N THR A 311 -8.07 -44.98 -15.14
CA THR A 311 -6.89 -44.41 -15.83
C THR A 311 -5.86 -43.97 -14.82
N VAL A 312 -4.59 -44.14 -15.18
CA VAL A 312 -3.45 -43.67 -14.39
C VAL A 312 -2.59 -42.81 -15.30
N ALA A 313 -2.46 -41.54 -14.95
CA ALA A 313 -1.56 -40.62 -15.64
C ALA A 313 -0.17 -40.73 -15.02
N ILE A 314 0.77 -41.29 -15.78
CA ILE A 314 2.16 -41.52 -15.34
C ILE A 314 3.04 -40.41 -15.88
N PRO A 315 3.69 -39.59 -15.03
CA PRO A 315 4.57 -38.51 -15.48
C PRO A 315 5.92 -39.08 -15.96
N LEU A 316 6.06 -39.31 -17.27
CA LEU A 316 7.23 -39.94 -17.89
C LEU A 316 8.30 -38.93 -18.32
N TRP A 317 7.92 -37.69 -18.58
CA TRP A 317 8.80 -36.66 -19.13
C TRP A 317 9.75 -36.10 -18.07
N ARG A 318 10.89 -36.78 -17.87
CA ARG A 318 11.88 -36.45 -16.84
C ARG A 318 12.43 -35.04 -16.95
N ASP A 319 12.69 -34.58 -18.16
CA ASP A 319 13.22 -33.23 -18.44
C ASP A 319 12.22 -32.16 -18.04
N LYS A 320 10.93 -32.34 -18.34
CA LYS A 320 9.86 -31.44 -17.88
C LYS A 320 9.82 -31.35 -16.34
N LEU A 321 9.82 -32.47 -15.67
CA LEU A 321 9.78 -32.54 -14.19
C LEU A 321 11.03 -31.94 -13.55
N ALA A 322 12.20 -32.12 -14.18
CA ALA A 322 13.44 -31.50 -13.73
C ALA A 322 13.39 -29.97 -13.93
N ALA A 323 12.86 -29.51 -15.07
CA ALA A 323 12.70 -28.10 -15.36
C ALA A 323 11.72 -27.41 -14.39
N GLU A 324 10.58 -28.04 -14.06
CA GLU A 324 9.61 -27.52 -13.07
C GLU A 324 10.26 -27.33 -11.69
N VAL A 325 11.06 -28.28 -11.22
CA VAL A 325 11.80 -28.16 -9.97
C VAL A 325 12.87 -27.06 -10.05
N ALA A 326 13.63 -27.01 -11.15
CA ALA A 326 14.66 -25.99 -11.34
C ALA A 326 14.05 -24.59 -11.40
N GLN A 327 12.91 -24.43 -12.08
CA GLN A 327 12.14 -23.19 -12.11
C GLN A 327 11.70 -22.74 -10.70
N ALA A 328 11.12 -23.65 -9.90
CA ALA A 328 10.70 -23.35 -8.54
C ALA A 328 11.89 -22.96 -7.65
N GLN A 329 13.04 -23.64 -7.79
CA GLN A 329 14.27 -23.28 -7.07
C GLN A 329 14.82 -21.92 -7.49
N ALA A 330 14.80 -21.60 -8.78
CA ALA A 330 15.22 -20.29 -9.28
C ALA A 330 14.30 -19.16 -8.76
N ASN A 331 13.00 -19.39 -8.72
CA ASN A 331 12.02 -18.45 -8.17
C ASN A 331 12.26 -18.18 -6.67
N LYS A 332 12.56 -19.21 -5.87
CA LYS A 332 12.93 -19.06 -4.46
C LYS A 332 14.19 -18.19 -4.31
N ARG A 333 15.27 -18.50 -5.03
CA ARG A 333 16.51 -17.70 -5.00
C ARG A 333 16.29 -16.25 -5.40
N ALA A 334 15.47 -16.02 -6.42
CA ALA A 334 15.07 -14.66 -6.82
C ALA A 334 14.30 -13.94 -5.71
N GLY A 335 13.41 -14.63 -5.02
CA GLY A 335 12.69 -14.10 -3.85
C GLY A 335 13.62 -13.72 -2.70
N GLU A 336 14.57 -14.59 -2.36
CA GLU A 336 15.59 -14.35 -1.33
C GLU A 336 16.48 -13.14 -1.68
N ALA A 337 16.92 -13.03 -2.94
CA ALA A 337 17.72 -11.90 -3.39
C ALA A 337 16.93 -10.58 -3.33
N ARG A 338 15.64 -10.58 -3.71
CA ARG A 338 14.78 -9.39 -3.58
C ARG A 338 14.58 -8.99 -2.13
N LEU A 339 14.36 -9.96 -1.23
CA LEU A 339 14.26 -9.69 0.21
C LEU A 339 15.53 -9.05 0.76
N SER A 340 16.70 -9.56 0.40
CA SER A 340 17.99 -9.00 0.81
C SER A 340 18.20 -7.59 0.26
N ALA A 341 17.84 -7.34 -1.01
CA ALA A 341 17.92 -6.02 -1.62
C ALA A 341 16.99 -5.01 -0.90
N GLU A 342 15.78 -5.43 -0.54
CA GLU A 342 14.85 -4.58 0.20
C GLU A 342 15.37 -4.26 1.62
N GLN A 343 16.03 -5.21 2.30
CA GLN A 343 16.66 -4.96 3.60
C GLN A 343 17.76 -3.89 3.51
N ILE A 344 18.58 -3.94 2.46
CA ILE A 344 19.62 -2.94 2.20
C ILE A 344 18.98 -1.57 1.95
N THR A 345 17.98 -1.51 1.08
CA THR A 345 17.24 -0.26 0.78
C THR A 345 16.60 0.32 2.03
N LEU A 346 15.97 -0.52 2.85
CA LEU A 346 15.34 -0.10 4.09
C LEU A 346 16.35 0.53 5.06
N ALA A 347 17.56 -0.03 5.16
CA ALA A 347 18.61 0.52 6.01
C ALA A 347 19.02 1.95 5.60
N VAL A 348 19.16 2.18 4.29
CA VAL A 348 19.48 3.52 3.74
C VAL A 348 18.37 4.51 4.08
N VAL A 349 17.11 4.11 3.85
CA VAL A 349 15.96 4.98 4.09
C VAL A 349 15.77 5.31 5.57
N VAL A 350 15.93 4.33 6.46
CA VAL A 350 15.88 4.58 7.91
C VAL A 350 16.95 5.59 8.31
N ALA A 351 18.18 5.46 7.79
CA ALA A 351 19.27 6.39 8.08
C ALA A 351 18.95 7.81 7.59
N GLU A 352 18.46 7.95 6.36
CA GLU A 352 18.04 9.23 5.77
C GLU A 352 16.93 9.90 6.58
N LYS A 353 15.85 9.18 6.87
CA LYS A 353 14.70 9.76 7.59
C LYS A 353 15.02 10.06 9.05
N ALA A 354 15.85 9.25 9.70
CA ALA A 354 16.37 9.55 11.03
C ALA A 354 17.27 10.78 11.03
N PHE A 355 18.06 11.01 9.98
CA PHE A 355 18.84 12.25 9.80
C PHE A 355 17.92 13.46 9.67
N LEU A 356 16.92 13.42 8.76
CA LEU A 356 15.97 14.52 8.55
C LEU A 356 15.18 14.86 9.81
N TYR A 357 14.75 13.86 10.59
CA TYR A 357 14.09 14.09 11.87
C TYR A 357 15.00 14.83 12.87
N ARG A 358 16.27 14.41 12.99
CA ARG A 358 17.25 15.05 13.89
C ARG A 358 17.62 16.46 13.43
N GLU A 359 17.79 16.65 12.12
CA GLU A 359 18.04 17.96 11.54
C GLU A 359 16.89 18.92 11.84
N ALA A 360 15.66 18.53 11.52
CA ALA A 360 14.47 19.34 11.80
C ALA A 360 14.31 19.62 13.30
N SER A 361 14.64 18.65 14.17
CA SER A 361 14.58 18.84 15.62
C SER A 361 15.61 19.85 16.12
N ARG A 362 16.85 19.81 15.62
CA ARG A 362 17.91 20.79 15.96
C ARG A 362 17.55 22.18 15.44
N THR A 363 17.07 22.28 14.21
CA THR A 363 16.64 23.55 13.62
C THR A 363 15.49 24.15 14.41
N LEU A 364 14.50 23.33 14.79
CA LEU A 364 13.39 23.73 15.62
C LEU A 364 13.88 24.31 16.97
N GLN A 365 14.76 23.59 17.66
CA GLN A 365 15.32 24.02 18.92
C GLN A 365 16.10 25.33 18.79
N LEU A 366 16.96 25.46 17.79
CA LEU A 366 17.72 26.69 17.52
C LEU A 366 16.79 27.89 17.27
N LEU A 367 15.76 27.71 16.43
CA LEU A 367 14.81 28.77 16.12
C LEU A 367 14.00 29.17 17.34
N GLN A 368 13.46 28.18 18.08
CA GLN A 368 12.56 28.42 19.21
C GLN A 368 13.30 29.03 20.42
N ASP A 369 14.49 28.48 20.75
CA ASP A 369 15.16 28.80 22.02
C ASP A 369 16.16 29.94 21.88
N GLN A 370 16.65 30.21 20.66
CA GLN A 370 17.73 31.20 20.46
C GLN A 370 17.39 32.30 19.46
N LEU A 371 17.02 31.96 18.21
CA LEU A 371 16.93 32.95 17.15
C LEU A 371 15.67 33.83 17.29
N LEU A 372 14.51 33.26 17.51
CA LEU A 372 13.26 34.03 17.66
C LEU A 372 13.27 34.97 18.87
N PRO A 373 13.70 34.57 20.08
CA PRO A 373 13.81 35.50 21.19
C PRO A 373 14.77 36.67 20.91
N LYS A 374 15.95 36.38 20.33
CA LYS A 374 16.92 37.41 19.96
C LYS A 374 16.36 38.35 18.89
N GLN A 375 15.69 37.81 17.86
CA GLN A 375 15.11 38.63 16.80
C GLN A 375 13.99 39.53 17.27
N ARG A 376 13.14 39.04 18.19
CA ARG A 376 12.10 39.87 18.83
C ARG A 376 12.72 41.03 19.59
N SER A 377 13.80 40.81 20.36
CA SER A 377 14.51 41.85 21.05
C SER A 377 15.18 42.81 20.08
N SER A 378 15.77 42.33 18.97
CA SER A 378 16.35 43.13 17.92
C SER A 378 15.33 44.07 17.26
N LEU A 379 14.15 43.54 16.96
CA LEU A 379 13.05 44.34 16.39
C LEU A 379 12.59 45.43 17.35
N GLU A 380 12.46 45.14 18.65
CA GLU A 380 12.09 46.14 19.64
C GLU A 380 13.12 47.27 19.76
N VAL A 381 14.42 46.92 19.76
CA VAL A 381 15.50 47.91 19.72
C VAL A 381 15.46 48.73 18.43
N ALA A 382 15.29 48.08 17.28
CA ALA A 382 15.19 48.76 15.99
C ALA A 382 13.97 49.72 15.95
N ARG A 383 12.80 49.29 16.50
CA ARG A 383 11.64 50.13 16.58
C ARG A 383 11.84 51.37 17.47
N SER A 384 12.45 51.16 18.64
CA SER A 384 12.74 52.25 19.56
C SER A 384 13.81 53.22 18.97
N GLY A 385 14.85 52.72 18.33
CA GLY A 385 15.84 53.51 17.64
C GLY A 385 15.31 54.31 16.45
N TYR A 386 14.37 53.72 15.69
CA TYR A 386 13.68 54.41 14.61
C TYR A 386 12.80 55.57 15.14
N LEU A 387 12.05 55.36 16.20
CA LEU A 387 11.25 56.43 16.85
C LEU A 387 12.14 57.56 17.38
N ALA A 388 13.35 57.26 17.89
CA ALA A 388 14.32 58.23 18.33
C ALA A 388 15.11 58.87 17.20
N GLY A 389 14.94 58.49 15.94
CA GLY A 389 15.70 59.00 14.80
C GLY A 389 17.14 58.52 14.73
N GLN A 390 17.48 57.45 15.44
CA GLN A 390 18.85 56.89 15.50
C GLN A 390 19.11 55.79 14.48
N ILE A 391 18.03 55.15 13.98
CA ILE A 391 18.07 54.06 13.02
C ILE A 391 17.17 54.43 11.83
N ASP A 392 17.58 54.08 10.62
CA ASP A 392 16.81 54.27 9.40
C ASP A 392 15.68 53.27 9.24
N PHE A 393 14.74 53.59 8.37
CA PHE A 393 13.59 52.71 8.11
C PHE A 393 14.01 51.36 7.52
N PHE A 394 15.11 51.29 6.78
CA PHE A 394 15.62 50.06 6.21
C PHE A 394 15.98 49.04 7.28
N ASN A 395 16.71 49.45 8.32
CA ASN A 395 17.11 48.56 9.41
C ASN A 395 15.88 48.02 10.19
N LEU A 396 14.84 48.86 10.34
CA LEU A 396 13.60 48.44 11.00
C LEU A 396 12.86 47.40 10.16
N THR A 397 12.71 47.63 8.85
CA THR A 397 12.01 46.64 7.95
C THR A 397 12.82 45.38 7.78
N ASP A 398 14.14 45.42 7.75
CA ASP A 398 15.02 44.23 7.70
C ASP A 398 14.87 43.37 8.98
N ALA A 399 14.80 44.01 10.14
CA ALA A 399 14.56 43.31 11.40
C ALA A 399 13.18 42.59 11.39
N GLU A 400 12.16 43.21 10.82
CA GLU A 400 10.83 42.62 10.71
C GLU A 400 10.74 41.48 9.70
N GLN A 401 11.31 41.66 8.51
CA GLN A 401 11.40 40.60 7.51
C GLN A 401 12.16 39.38 8.04
N THR A 402 13.22 39.62 8.84
CA THR A 402 13.97 38.52 9.48
C THR A 402 13.11 37.81 10.53
N LEU A 403 12.29 38.55 11.30
CA LEU A 403 11.35 37.93 12.26
C LEU A 403 10.30 37.06 11.54
N LEU A 404 9.71 37.56 10.44
CA LEU A 404 8.79 36.81 9.61
C LEU A 404 9.45 35.52 9.10
N ARG A 405 10.66 35.65 8.52
CA ARG A 405 11.40 34.49 7.99
C ARG A 405 11.64 33.45 9.07
N PHE A 406 12.13 33.82 10.25
CA PHE A 406 12.32 32.87 11.36
C PHE A 406 11.01 32.27 11.88
N GLY A 407 9.91 33.02 11.84
CA GLY A 407 8.57 32.53 12.17
C GLY A 407 8.11 31.45 11.18
N LEU A 408 8.29 31.66 9.87
CA LEU A 408 7.97 30.69 8.83
C LEU A 408 8.90 29.48 8.86
N ASP A 409 10.20 29.70 9.08
CA ASP A 409 11.21 28.63 9.23
C ASP A 409 10.88 27.74 10.44
N LEU A 410 10.37 28.33 11.55
CA LEU A 410 9.90 27.56 12.70
C LEU A 410 8.72 26.64 12.34
N VAL A 411 7.74 27.15 11.60
CA VAL A 411 6.61 26.35 11.13
C VAL A 411 7.09 25.26 10.19
N GLU A 412 8.00 25.57 9.29
CA GLU A 412 8.58 24.58 8.36
C GLU A 412 9.34 23.48 9.09
N ALA A 413 10.23 23.84 10.05
CA ALA A 413 10.98 22.88 10.85
C ALA A 413 10.06 21.96 11.68
N ARG A 414 8.96 22.50 12.24
CA ARG A 414 7.93 21.69 12.91
C ARG A 414 7.26 20.73 11.95
N THR A 415 6.86 21.22 10.78
CA THR A 415 6.23 20.40 9.74
C THR A 415 7.15 19.26 9.34
N GLN A 416 8.39 19.56 9.02
CA GLN A 416 9.37 18.57 8.57
C GLN A 416 9.66 17.52 9.66
N ARG A 417 9.75 17.96 10.93
CA ARG A 417 9.91 17.03 12.06
C ARG A 417 8.75 16.05 12.18
N GLU A 418 7.50 16.55 12.15
CA GLU A 418 6.33 15.68 12.30
C GLU A 418 6.15 14.75 11.09
N LEU A 419 6.39 15.24 9.87
CA LEU A 419 6.36 14.40 8.67
C LEU A 419 7.45 13.33 8.70
N SER A 420 8.68 13.68 9.08
CA SER A 420 9.78 12.70 9.20
C SER A 420 9.50 11.67 10.29
N ARG A 421 8.85 12.07 11.39
CA ARG A 421 8.39 11.14 12.44
C ARG A 421 7.33 10.18 11.93
N ALA A 422 6.31 10.69 11.22
CA ALA A 422 5.27 9.87 10.62
C ALA A 422 5.87 8.88 9.59
N GLU A 423 6.80 9.32 8.76
CA GLU A 423 7.52 8.46 7.82
C GLU A 423 8.34 7.37 8.54
N LEU A 424 9.08 7.73 9.59
CA LEU A 424 9.83 6.74 10.39
C LEU A 424 8.91 5.71 11.04
N SER A 425 7.80 6.15 11.63
CA SER A 425 6.79 5.25 12.21
C SER A 425 6.30 4.24 11.19
N LEU A 426 6.02 4.70 10.01
CA LEU A 426 5.53 3.92 8.89
C LEU A 426 6.58 2.94 8.36
N ILE A 427 7.86 3.38 8.21
CA ILE A 427 8.97 2.57 7.75
C ILE A 427 9.30 1.46 8.75
N VAL A 428 9.30 1.77 10.04
CA VAL A 428 9.47 0.77 11.10
C VAL A 428 8.38 -0.29 11.01
N GLN A 429 7.15 0.08 10.63
CA GLN A 429 6.02 -0.84 10.52
C GLN A 429 5.75 -1.37 9.09
N GLY A 430 6.31 -0.80 8.02
CA GLY A 430 6.24 -1.43 6.71
C GLY A 430 5.89 -0.68 5.45
N MET A 431 6.14 0.61 5.34
CA MET A 431 5.96 1.30 4.06
C MET A 431 7.24 1.35 3.22
N PRO A 432 7.14 1.28 1.87
CA PRO A 432 8.24 1.67 1.01
C PRO A 432 8.54 3.16 1.17
N PRO A 433 9.81 3.57 1.05
CA PRO A 433 10.20 4.97 1.13
C PRO A 433 9.48 5.82 0.08
N SER A 434 9.00 6.98 0.49
CA SER A 434 8.50 7.99 -0.44
C SER A 434 9.65 8.42 -1.36
N GLY A 435 9.60 8.00 -2.63
CA GLY A 435 10.63 8.31 -3.63
C GLY A 435 11.14 7.11 -4.42
N ALA A 436 10.94 5.88 -3.96
CA ALA A 436 11.06 4.72 -4.84
C ALA A 436 9.90 4.80 -5.84
N GLY A 437 10.19 5.25 -7.05
CA GLY A 437 9.21 5.43 -8.10
C GLY A 437 8.33 4.19 -8.23
N MET A 438 7.02 4.37 -8.38
CA MET A 438 6.01 3.32 -8.58
C MET A 438 6.25 2.48 -9.85
N GLY A 439 7.49 2.40 -10.33
CA GLY A 439 7.88 1.69 -11.56
C GLY A 439 8.26 0.23 -11.39
N ALA A 440 8.24 -0.34 -10.19
CA ALA A 440 8.73 -1.71 -9.96
C ALA A 440 7.70 -2.68 -9.36
N MET A 441 6.42 -2.35 -9.35
CA MET A 441 5.37 -3.33 -9.08
C MET A 441 4.76 -3.84 -10.40
N ALA A 442 5.56 -4.51 -11.21
CA ALA A 442 5.01 -5.44 -12.19
C ALA A 442 4.40 -6.61 -11.40
N VAL A 443 3.09 -6.62 -11.30
CA VAL A 443 2.31 -7.82 -10.98
C VAL A 443 2.86 -8.94 -11.89
N PRO A 444 3.29 -10.10 -11.36
CA PRO A 444 3.63 -11.20 -12.24
C PRO A 444 2.38 -11.52 -13.06
N ALA A 445 2.46 -11.30 -14.35
CA ALA A 445 1.44 -11.68 -15.30
C ALA A 445 1.11 -13.16 -15.06
N THR A 446 -0.14 -13.45 -14.74
CA THR A 446 -0.70 -14.79 -14.80
C THR A 446 -0.29 -15.38 -16.15
N ALA A 447 0.35 -16.56 -16.11
CA ALA A 447 0.72 -17.29 -17.31
C ALA A 447 -0.51 -17.41 -18.23
N PRO A 448 -0.38 -17.14 -19.52
CA PRO A 448 -1.48 -17.33 -20.45
C PRO A 448 -1.80 -18.83 -20.48
N THR A 449 -3.05 -19.15 -20.18
CA THR A 449 -3.67 -20.42 -20.51
C THR A 449 -3.51 -20.64 -22.00
N GLY A 450 -2.69 -21.63 -22.38
CA GLY A 450 -2.48 -21.98 -23.77
C GLY A 450 -3.78 -22.39 -24.44
N ASP A 451 -4.20 -21.60 -25.39
CA ASP A 451 -5.16 -22.00 -26.41
C ASP A 451 -4.38 -22.72 -27.53
N MET A 452 -4.58 -24.03 -27.59
CA MET A 452 -4.12 -24.83 -28.73
C MET A 452 -5.18 -24.75 -29.85
N GLY A 453 -5.03 -23.78 -30.71
CA GLY A 453 -5.76 -23.70 -31.99
C GLY A 453 -4.80 -23.93 -33.15
N ALA A 454 -5.08 -25.03 -33.86
CA ALA A 454 -4.35 -25.54 -35.01
C ALA A 454 -4.47 -24.66 -36.27
N ASN A 455 -3.52 -24.87 -37.12
CA ASN A 455 -3.54 -24.69 -38.58
C ASN A 455 -3.03 -23.40 -39.23
N GLY A 456 -1.98 -23.60 -39.99
CA GLY A 456 -2.11 -23.28 -41.39
C GLY A 456 -1.00 -22.44 -42.02
N MET A 457 -0.13 -23.12 -42.74
CA MET A 457 0.47 -22.68 -44.01
C MET A 457 1.51 -21.56 -44.05
N LEU A 458 2.72 -21.97 -44.33
CA LEU A 458 3.70 -21.21 -45.13
C LEU A 458 3.19 -20.95 -46.56
N PRO A 459 3.62 -19.90 -47.26
CA PRO A 459 4.73 -20.01 -48.19
C PRO A 459 5.68 -18.80 -48.11
N GLY A 460 6.99 -18.89 -48.25
CA GLY A 460 7.76 -19.10 -49.44
C GLY A 460 8.10 -17.80 -50.17
N GLY A 461 9.41 -17.49 -50.34
CA GLY A 461 9.89 -16.53 -51.35
C GLY A 461 10.87 -15.49 -50.80
N SER A 462 12.12 -15.72 -50.81
CA SER A 462 13.17 -15.46 -51.82
C SER A 462 13.75 -14.04 -51.83
N SER A 463 15.07 -14.04 -51.65
CA SER A 463 16.11 -13.28 -52.40
C SER A 463 16.32 -11.79 -52.02
N ALA A 464 17.44 -11.42 -51.71
CA ALA A 464 18.68 -11.08 -52.37
C ALA A 464 19.38 -9.88 -51.68
N SER A 465 20.57 -10.13 -51.23
CA SER A 465 21.80 -9.47 -51.70
C SER A 465 21.85 -7.93 -51.72
N ARG A 466 22.74 -7.34 -50.93
CA ARG A 466 23.91 -6.61 -51.45
C ARG A 466 24.85 -6.09 -50.34
N ARG A 467 26.12 -6.39 -50.58
CA ARG A 467 27.35 -5.82 -49.99
C ARG A 467 27.48 -4.32 -50.28
N THR A 468 28.15 -3.61 -49.40
CA THR A 468 29.28 -2.68 -49.60
C THR A 468 29.78 -2.29 -48.21
N LYS A 469 30.97 -2.56 -47.78
CA LYS A 469 32.34 -2.12 -48.02
C LYS A 469 32.56 -0.58 -47.83
N GLY A 470 33.50 -0.26 -46.96
CA GLY A 470 34.27 0.97 -46.79
C GLY A 470 34.02 1.59 -45.41
N GLY A 471 34.94 1.73 -44.49
CA GLY A 471 36.38 2.07 -44.63
C GLY A 471 36.57 3.47 -44.04
N MET A 472 37.03 3.57 -42.86
CA MET A 472 38.13 4.26 -42.23
C MET A 472 37.99 4.24 -40.74
#